data_796e0cd7e88da35a28ca143686586087
#
_entry.id   796e0cd7e88da35a28ca143686586087
#
_cell.length_a   1.000
_cell.length_b   1.000
_cell.length_c   1.000
_cell.angle_alpha   90.00
_cell.angle_beta   90.00
_cell.angle_gamma   90.00
#
_symmetry.space_group_name_H-M   'P 1'
#
loop_
_entity.id
_entity.type
_entity.pdbx_description
1 polymer ?
#
loop_
_entity_poly.entity_id
_entity_poly.type
_entity_poly.pdbx_seq_one_letter_code
_entity_poly.pdbx_strand_id
1 'polypeptide(L)'
;MEGTEQNELLRKGFAEHRERLLRLAERHLNPVMRRRVSPEDVLQEAAASVCRGGGSFVNNPDLPAYFRLRAVLLQTITHLERRHLKSAKRDAYRETEPPPADDAAAEDAGQGWDDIPDTATSPLSAAARADRHAILRQALRDLSEADRQIVLLRNFDDLSNAECADILGIDPKAASIRYVRALQRLRARLVEYTEFQA
;
A
#
# COMPACT_ATOMS: atom_id res chain seq x y z
N MET A 1 -26.94 -9.12 6.36
CA MET A 1 -26.24 -10.24 7.03
C MET A 1 -24.81 -10.40 6.50
N GLU A 2 -24.56 -10.24 5.21
CA GLU A 2 -23.21 -10.38 4.60
C GLU A 2 -22.13 -9.44 5.17
N GLY A 3 -22.46 -8.19 5.50
CA GLY A 3 -21.48 -7.23 6.04
C GLY A 3 -20.93 -7.58 7.43
N THR A 4 -21.67 -8.32 8.24
CA THR A 4 -21.26 -8.69 9.60
C THR A 4 -20.28 -9.86 9.57
N GLU A 5 -20.52 -10.87 8.74
CA GLU A 5 -19.63 -12.01 8.53
C GLU A 5 -18.30 -11.58 7.91
N GLN A 6 -18.36 -10.68 6.95
CA GLN A 6 -17.16 -10.16 6.27
C GLN A 6 -16.29 -9.33 7.22
N ASN A 7 -16.88 -8.53 8.09
CA ASN A 7 -16.17 -7.79 9.13
C ASN A 7 -15.52 -8.74 10.15
N GLU A 8 -16.14 -9.85 10.47
CA GLU A 8 -15.58 -10.84 11.39
C GLU A 8 -14.39 -11.60 10.77
N LEU A 9 -14.48 -11.95 9.49
CA LEU A 9 -13.37 -12.54 8.74
C LEU A 9 -12.16 -11.59 8.67
N LEU A 10 -12.39 -10.30 8.45
CA LEU A 10 -11.31 -9.31 8.44
C LEU A 10 -10.71 -9.09 9.83
N ARG A 11 -11.51 -9.12 10.90
CA ARG A 11 -11.00 -9.07 12.28
C ARG A 11 -10.11 -10.26 12.61
N LYS A 12 -10.50 -11.47 12.21
CA LYS A 12 -9.64 -12.66 12.31
C LYS A 12 -8.36 -12.49 11.51
N GLY A 13 -8.46 -11.95 10.29
CA GLY A 13 -7.30 -11.67 9.46
C GLY A 13 -6.33 -10.65 10.08
N PHE A 14 -6.81 -9.61 10.79
CA PHE A 14 -5.93 -8.71 11.54
C PHE A 14 -5.16 -9.42 12.65
N ALA A 15 -5.77 -10.35 13.34
CA ALA A 15 -5.09 -11.15 14.38
C ALA A 15 -4.07 -12.12 13.76
N GLU A 16 -4.45 -12.81 12.69
CA GLU A 16 -3.62 -13.78 11.98
C GLU A 16 -2.40 -13.14 11.33
N HIS A 17 -2.57 -11.97 10.70
CA HIS A 17 -1.50 -11.28 9.99
C HIS A 17 -0.86 -10.13 10.78
N ARG A 18 -1.14 -10.03 12.10
CA ARG A 18 -0.76 -8.90 12.93
C ARG A 18 0.72 -8.51 12.81
N GLU A 19 1.62 -9.47 12.97
CA GLU A 19 3.06 -9.22 12.91
C GLU A 19 3.51 -8.73 11.53
N ARG A 20 2.96 -9.31 10.46
CA ARG A 20 3.24 -8.92 9.07
C ARG A 20 2.77 -7.49 8.81
N LEU A 21 1.57 -7.14 9.27
CA LEU A 21 1.00 -5.81 9.12
C LEU A 21 1.73 -4.76 9.97
N LEU A 22 2.22 -5.10 11.15
CA LEU A 22 3.06 -4.21 11.96
C LEU A 22 4.39 -3.91 11.27
N ARG A 23 5.10 -4.92 10.76
CA ARG A 23 6.33 -4.71 9.98
C ARG A 23 6.07 -3.82 8.75
N LEU A 24 4.93 -4.01 8.08
CA LEU A 24 4.51 -3.17 6.96
C LEU A 24 4.28 -1.72 7.41
N ALA A 25 3.56 -1.50 8.50
CA ALA A 25 3.34 -0.17 9.07
C ALA A 25 4.65 0.52 9.45
N GLU A 26 5.55 -0.20 10.13
CA GLU A 26 6.90 0.31 10.48
C GLU A 26 7.67 0.77 9.25
N ARG A 27 7.61 0.03 8.15
CA ARG A 27 8.32 0.36 6.94
C ARG A 27 7.75 1.59 6.24
N HIS A 28 6.43 1.69 6.16
CA HIS A 28 5.75 2.73 5.40
C HIS A 28 5.48 4.02 6.19
N LEU A 29 5.52 3.98 7.51
CA LEU A 29 5.41 5.19 8.33
C LEU A 29 6.62 6.11 8.12
N ASN A 30 6.36 7.34 7.73
CA ASN A 30 7.38 8.39 7.64
C ASN A 30 8.09 8.57 9.00
N PRO A 31 9.43 8.76 9.05
CA PRO A 31 10.19 8.96 10.30
C PRO A 31 9.65 10.08 11.19
N VAL A 32 9.08 11.14 10.61
CA VAL A 32 8.44 12.23 11.37
C VAL A 32 7.15 11.74 12.05
N MET A 33 6.39 10.90 11.38
CA MET A 33 5.16 10.32 11.92
C MET A 33 5.41 9.32 13.03
N ARG A 34 6.48 8.51 12.93
CA ARG A 34 6.86 7.51 13.97
C ARG A 34 7.09 8.11 15.36
N ARG A 35 7.33 9.41 15.46
CA ARG A 35 7.44 10.12 16.74
C ARG A 35 6.09 10.42 17.38
N ARG A 36 5.00 10.30 16.63
CA ARG A 36 3.65 10.71 17.06
C ARG A 36 2.64 9.60 17.05
N VAL A 37 2.85 8.60 16.21
CA VAL A 37 1.93 7.50 15.95
C VAL A 37 2.75 6.21 15.90
N SER A 38 2.40 5.24 16.70
CA SER A 38 3.03 3.93 16.66
C SER A 38 2.44 3.06 15.53
N PRO A 39 3.17 2.02 15.06
CA PRO A 39 2.61 1.04 14.14
C PRO A 39 1.34 0.37 14.67
N GLU A 40 1.26 0.16 15.99
CA GLU A 40 0.08 -0.36 16.68
C GLU A 40 -1.14 0.57 16.55
N ASP A 41 -0.93 1.88 16.69
CA ASP A 41 -2.02 2.87 16.55
C ASP A 41 -2.56 2.87 15.12
N VAL A 42 -1.66 2.77 14.13
CA VAL A 42 -2.06 2.63 12.71
C VAL A 42 -2.88 1.37 12.49
N LEU A 43 -2.45 0.25 13.06
CA LEU A 43 -3.15 -1.02 12.93
C LEU A 43 -4.54 -0.97 13.57
N GLN A 44 -4.66 -0.32 14.74
CA GLN A 44 -5.93 -0.11 15.42
C GLN A 44 -6.87 0.78 14.60
N GLU A 45 -6.37 1.89 14.04
CA GLU A 45 -7.16 2.78 13.18
C GLU A 45 -7.61 2.08 11.89
N ALA A 46 -6.72 1.27 11.28
CA ALA A 46 -7.08 0.44 10.13
C ALA A 46 -8.19 -0.55 10.47
N ALA A 47 -8.09 -1.25 11.61
CA ALA A 47 -9.13 -2.16 12.07
C ALA A 47 -10.47 -1.43 12.37
N ALA A 48 -10.41 -0.25 12.98
CA ALA A 48 -11.58 0.60 13.19
C ALA A 48 -12.21 1.07 11.88
N SER A 49 -11.40 1.38 10.85
CA SER A 49 -11.88 1.74 9.52
C SER A 49 -12.67 0.60 8.87
N VAL A 50 -12.18 -0.63 8.96
CA VAL A 50 -12.91 -1.82 8.49
C VAL A 50 -14.24 -1.96 9.19
N CYS A 51 -14.30 -1.74 10.52
CA CYS A 51 -15.56 -1.82 11.27
C CYS A 51 -16.57 -0.74 10.86
N ARG A 52 -16.13 0.40 10.37
CA ARG A 52 -16.97 1.48 9.83
C ARG A 52 -17.43 1.25 8.38
N GLY A 53 -17.10 0.14 7.78
CA GLY A 53 -17.51 -0.17 6.41
C GLY A 53 -16.43 0.13 5.37
N GLY A 54 -15.17 0.18 5.78
CA GLY A 54 -13.98 0.54 4.98
C GLY A 54 -14.10 0.30 3.47
N GLY A 55 -13.37 1.04 2.66
CA GLY A 55 -13.54 1.22 1.23
C GLY A 55 -13.73 -0.03 0.36
N SER A 56 -13.92 0.16 -0.94
CA SER A 56 -14.25 -0.90 -1.94
C SER A 56 -13.31 -2.12 -1.94
N PHE A 57 -12.08 -1.96 -1.46
CA PHE A 57 -11.10 -3.06 -1.31
C PHE A 57 -11.46 -4.09 -0.26
N VAL A 58 -12.09 -3.66 0.84
CA VAL A 58 -12.54 -4.53 1.91
C VAL A 58 -13.53 -5.56 1.38
N ASN A 59 -14.29 -5.19 0.35
CA ASN A 59 -15.41 -5.95 -0.18
C ASN A 59 -15.05 -6.81 -1.41
N ASN A 60 -13.78 -6.92 -1.80
CA ASN A 60 -13.38 -7.79 -2.90
C ASN A 60 -13.08 -9.22 -2.38
N PRO A 61 -14.00 -10.19 -2.56
CA PRO A 61 -13.82 -11.55 -2.06
C PRO A 61 -12.73 -12.33 -2.81
N ASP A 62 -12.38 -11.91 -4.04
CA ASP A 62 -11.41 -12.60 -4.89
C ASP A 62 -9.96 -12.39 -4.43
N LEU A 63 -9.72 -11.38 -3.57
CA LEU A 63 -8.41 -11.12 -3.02
C LEU A 63 -8.20 -11.85 -1.70
N PRO A 64 -7.03 -12.48 -1.47
CA PRO A 64 -6.66 -13.00 -0.17
C PRO A 64 -6.81 -11.95 0.94
N ALA A 65 -7.20 -12.38 2.14
CA ALA A 65 -7.47 -11.48 3.26
C ALA A 65 -6.32 -10.51 3.55
N TYR A 66 -5.07 -10.98 3.47
CA TYR A 66 -3.90 -10.14 3.68
C TYR A 66 -3.86 -8.93 2.75
N PHE A 67 -4.12 -9.09 1.44
CA PHE A 67 -4.09 -7.96 0.50
C PHE A 67 -5.15 -6.91 0.79
N ARG A 68 -6.33 -7.33 1.22
CA ARG A 68 -7.39 -6.43 1.63
C ARG A 68 -6.99 -5.63 2.87
N LEU A 69 -6.42 -6.30 3.87
CA LEU A 69 -5.92 -5.67 5.09
C LEU A 69 -4.73 -4.76 4.83
N ARG A 70 -3.82 -5.19 3.96
CA ARG A 70 -2.69 -4.39 3.47
C ARG A 70 -3.15 -3.08 2.84
N ALA A 71 -4.11 -3.13 1.93
CA ALA A 71 -4.65 -1.95 1.27
C ALA A 71 -5.26 -0.96 2.28
N VAL A 72 -6.06 -1.46 3.22
CA VAL A 72 -6.64 -0.63 4.30
C VAL A 72 -5.54 -0.01 5.17
N LEU A 73 -4.51 -0.76 5.53
CA LEU A 73 -3.40 -0.26 6.33
C LEU A 73 -2.65 0.87 5.63
N LEU A 74 -2.29 0.70 4.36
CA LEU A 74 -1.59 1.72 3.57
C LEU A 74 -2.45 2.97 3.37
N GLN A 75 -3.75 2.80 3.10
CA GLN A 75 -4.70 3.90 3.02
C GLN A 75 -4.79 4.66 4.36
N THR A 76 -4.80 3.94 5.48
CA THR A 76 -4.80 4.54 6.82
C THR A 76 -3.54 5.36 7.06
N ILE A 77 -2.36 4.85 6.70
CA ILE A 77 -1.09 5.58 6.80
C ILE A 77 -1.16 6.87 5.99
N THR A 78 -1.55 6.80 4.72
CA THR A 78 -1.69 7.96 3.83
C THR A 78 -2.67 8.99 4.40
N HIS A 79 -3.79 8.55 4.97
CA HIS A 79 -4.78 9.42 5.59
C HIS A 79 -4.21 10.12 6.83
N LEU A 80 -3.51 9.41 7.70
CA LEU A 80 -2.85 9.96 8.88
C LEU A 80 -1.78 10.99 8.48
N GLU A 81 -0.96 10.69 7.48
CA GLU A 81 0.05 11.62 6.97
C GLU A 81 -0.57 12.90 6.43
N ARG A 82 -1.60 12.81 5.59
CA ARG A 82 -2.34 13.99 5.08
C ARG A 82 -2.95 14.83 6.21
N ARG A 83 -3.53 14.19 7.22
CA ARG A 83 -4.12 14.87 8.38
C ARG A 83 -3.07 15.62 9.20
N HIS A 84 -1.90 15.01 9.42
CA HIS A 84 -0.81 15.64 10.16
C HIS A 84 -0.11 16.75 9.37
N LEU A 85 0.08 16.59 8.06
CA LEU A 85 0.62 17.64 7.19
C LEU A 85 -0.31 18.87 7.13
N LYS A 86 -1.64 18.65 7.06
CA LYS A 86 -2.62 19.73 7.15
C LYS A 86 -2.60 20.43 8.51
N SER A 87 -2.43 19.68 9.62
CA SER A 87 -2.29 20.25 10.96
C SER A 87 -1.02 21.07 11.11
N ALA A 88 0.13 20.55 10.66
CA ALA A 88 1.40 21.27 10.69
C ALA A 88 1.37 22.55 9.81
N LYS A 89 0.70 22.53 8.67
CA LYS A 89 0.46 23.73 7.87
C LYS A 89 -0.45 24.73 8.60
N ARG A 90 -1.50 24.28 9.28
CA ARG A 90 -2.39 25.19 10.04
C ARG A 90 -1.66 25.81 11.23
N ASP A 91 -0.78 25.09 11.90
CA ASP A 91 0.02 25.66 12.99
C ASP A 91 1.05 26.69 12.48
N ALA A 92 1.59 26.49 11.27
CA ALA A 92 2.45 27.47 10.58
C ALA A 92 1.67 28.66 9.99
N TYR A 93 0.36 28.49 9.66
CA TYR A 93 -0.50 29.52 9.08
C TYR A 93 -1.38 30.25 10.11
N ARG A 94 -1.26 29.96 11.40
CA ARG A 94 -1.96 30.74 12.45
C ARG A 94 -1.47 32.19 12.57
N GLU A 95 -0.43 32.54 11.82
CA GLU A 95 0.05 33.92 11.70
C GLU A 95 -0.43 34.68 10.45
N THR A 96 -1.14 34.05 9.52
CA THR A 96 -1.68 34.72 8.30
C THR A 96 -2.92 34.00 7.75
N GLU A 97 -3.99 34.76 7.55
CA GLU A 97 -5.35 34.50 7.01
C GLU A 97 -5.76 33.10 6.48
N PRO A 98 -7.06 32.71 6.59
CA PRO A 98 -7.54 31.38 6.25
C PRO A 98 -7.73 31.21 4.73
N PRO A 99 -7.29 30.08 4.14
CA PRO A 99 -7.64 29.73 2.78
C PRO A 99 -9.04 29.08 2.68
N PRO A 100 -9.71 29.15 1.52
CA PRO A 100 -11.05 28.63 1.32
C PRO A 100 -11.10 27.10 1.41
N ALA A 101 -12.25 26.62 1.86
CA ALA A 101 -12.57 25.21 1.94
C ALA A 101 -12.78 24.65 0.53
N ASP A 102 -11.94 23.71 0.12
CA ASP A 102 -12.24 22.76 -0.96
C ASP A 102 -12.27 21.36 -0.39
N ASP A 103 -13.48 20.94 -0.02
CA ASP A 103 -13.83 19.54 0.17
C ASP A 103 -14.04 18.91 -1.22
N ALA A 104 -12.94 18.60 -1.90
CA ALA A 104 -13.01 17.75 -3.07
C ALA A 104 -12.69 16.31 -2.64
N ALA A 105 -13.70 15.47 -2.74
CA ALA A 105 -13.70 14.04 -2.52
C ALA A 105 -12.48 13.37 -3.15
N ALA A 106 -11.68 12.73 -2.33
CA ALA A 106 -10.71 11.73 -2.77
C ALA A 106 -11.44 10.38 -2.92
N GLU A 107 -12.36 10.31 -3.88
CA GLU A 107 -12.87 9.07 -4.44
C GLU A 107 -12.00 8.75 -5.65
N ASP A 108 -10.92 8.13 -5.42
CA ASP A 108 -10.23 7.14 -6.24
C ASP A 108 -8.97 6.68 -5.49
N ALA A 109 -9.16 5.88 -4.47
CA ALA A 109 -8.08 5.07 -3.95
C ALA A 109 -7.83 3.96 -4.98
N GLY A 110 -7.04 4.30 -5.99
CA GLY A 110 -6.47 3.31 -6.89
C GLY A 110 -5.92 2.16 -6.06
N GLN A 111 -6.07 0.99 -6.58
CA GLN A 111 -5.83 -0.34 -5.98
C GLN A 111 -4.53 -0.44 -5.16
N GLY A 112 -4.34 0.26 -4.05
CA GLY A 112 -3.24 0.06 -3.06
C GLY A 112 -1.80 -0.10 -3.60
N TRP A 113 -1.67 -0.06 -4.93
CA TRP A 113 -0.46 -0.26 -5.70
C TRP A 113 0.26 1.05 -6.05
N ASP A 114 -0.43 2.19 -5.90
CA ASP A 114 0.10 3.50 -6.25
C ASP A 114 0.95 4.14 -5.14
N ASP A 115 0.96 3.57 -3.93
CA ASP A 115 1.70 4.08 -2.78
C ASP A 115 3.12 3.48 -2.68
N ILE A 116 3.97 3.71 -3.68
CA ILE A 116 5.43 3.51 -3.54
C ILE A 116 5.96 4.76 -2.82
N PRO A 117 6.58 4.64 -1.62
CA PRO A 117 7.04 5.81 -0.86
C PRO A 117 8.11 6.59 -1.62
N ASP A 118 7.92 7.91 -1.73
CA ASP A 118 8.89 8.83 -2.33
C ASP A 118 9.74 9.48 -1.22
N THR A 119 11.03 9.22 -1.21
CA THR A 119 12.00 9.88 -0.33
C THR A 119 12.63 11.05 -1.06
N ALA A 120 12.23 12.26 -0.69
CA ALA A 120 12.56 13.51 -1.36
C ALA A 120 14.06 13.87 -1.35
N THR A 121 14.60 14.16 -2.53
CA THR A 121 15.83 14.92 -2.75
C THR A 121 15.73 15.66 -4.08
N SER A 122 16.03 16.97 -4.14
CA SER A 122 16.15 17.86 -5.32
C SER A 122 15.02 17.83 -6.40
N PRO A 123 14.47 18.96 -6.87
CA PRO A 123 13.36 19.02 -7.84
C PRO A 123 13.62 18.30 -9.16
N LEU A 124 14.84 18.39 -9.70
CA LEU A 124 15.22 17.75 -10.98
C LEU A 124 15.32 16.22 -10.84
N SER A 125 15.82 15.74 -9.71
CA SER A 125 15.87 14.32 -9.41
C SER A 125 14.50 13.77 -8.97
N ALA A 126 13.58 14.62 -8.50
CA ALA A 126 12.20 14.26 -8.18
C ALA A 126 11.39 13.97 -9.45
N ALA A 127 11.50 14.82 -10.50
CA ALA A 127 10.82 14.59 -11.77
C ALA A 127 11.28 13.27 -12.44
N ALA A 128 12.59 13.06 -12.56
CA ALA A 128 13.15 11.83 -13.15
C ALA A 128 12.82 10.56 -12.32
N ARG A 129 12.52 10.70 -11.03
CA ARG A 129 12.04 9.58 -10.19
C ARG A 129 10.56 9.35 -10.37
N ALA A 130 9.76 10.41 -10.46
CA ALA A 130 8.32 10.31 -10.72
C ALA A 130 8.07 9.55 -12.03
N ASP A 131 8.84 9.85 -13.08
CA ASP A 131 8.77 9.14 -14.36
C ASP A 131 9.14 7.65 -14.22
N ARG A 132 10.22 7.34 -13.51
CA ARG A 132 10.62 5.94 -13.24
C ARG A 132 9.57 5.19 -12.40
N HIS A 133 8.97 5.86 -11.41
CA HIS A 133 7.88 5.28 -10.62
C HIS A 133 6.63 5.05 -11.47
N ALA A 134 6.30 5.96 -12.39
CA ALA A 134 5.19 5.79 -13.31
C ALA A 134 5.41 4.58 -14.23
N ILE A 135 6.61 4.43 -14.80
CA ILE A 135 7.00 3.28 -15.62
C ILE A 135 6.90 1.98 -14.80
N LEU A 136 7.44 1.95 -13.59
CA LEU A 136 7.39 0.77 -12.72
C LEU A 136 5.94 0.39 -12.39
N ARG A 137 5.10 1.37 -12.03
CA ARG A 137 3.68 1.14 -11.76
C ARG A 137 2.97 0.55 -12.97
N GLN A 138 3.22 1.09 -14.16
CA GLN A 138 2.64 0.57 -15.39
C GLN A 138 3.11 -0.86 -15.66
N ALA A 139 4.40 -1.14 -15.58
CA ALA A 139 4.95 -2.49 -15.77
C ALA A 139 4.38 -3.50 -14.75
N LEU A 140 4.14 -3.08 -13.51
CA LEU A 140 3.47 -3.91 -12.51
C LEU A 140 2.00 -4.17 -12.83
N ARG A 141 1.28 -3.18 -13.38
CA ARG A 141 -0.14 -3.36 -13.81
C ARG A 141 -0.27 -4.36 -14.95
N ASP A 142 0.73 -4.46 -15.83
CA ASP A 142 0.72 -5.38 -16.97
C ASP A 142 1.06 -6.83 -16.59
N LEU A 143 1.52 -7.06 -15.37
CA LEU A 143 1.68 -8.42 -14.87
C LEU A 143 0.30 -9.04 -14.57
N SER A 144 0.25 -10.37 -14.64
CA SER A 144 -0.90 -11.10 -14.11
C SER A 144 -1.05 -10.79 -12.60
N GLU A 145 -2.28 -10.85 -12.09
CA GLU A 145 -2.56 -10.62 -10.67
C GLU A 145 -1.66 -11.48 -9.76
N ALA A 146 -1.53 -12.76 -10.09
CA ALA A 146 -0.73 -13.71 -9.32
C ALA A 146 0.78 -13.37 -9.33
N ASP A 147 1.30 -12.88 -10.47
CA ASP A 147 2.70 -12.47 -10.59
C ASP A 147 2.94 -11.14 -9.86
N ARG A 148 2.03 -10.20 -9.98
CA ARG A 148 2.08 -8.92 -9.28
C ARG A 148 2.07 -9.12 -7.77
N GLN A 149 1.15 -9.94 -7.25
CA GLN A 149 1.04 -10.24 -5.84
C GLN A 149 2.35 -10.77 -5.26
N ILE A 150 2.97 -11.77 -5.89
CA ILE A 150 4.21 -12.35 -5.35
C ILE A 150 5.37 -11.33 -5.36
N VAL A 151 5.47 -10.48 -6.40
CA VAL A 151 6.49 -9.43 -6.48
C VAL A 151 6.31 -8.43 -5.34
N LEU A 152 5.08 -8.02 -5.06
CA LEU A 152 4.80 -7.05 -4.01
C LEU A 152 5.08 -7.61 -2.62
N LEU A 153 4.59 -8.79 -2.31
CA LEU A 153 4.85 -9.46 -1.05
C LEU A 153 6.36 -9.59 -0.76
N ARG A 154 7.15 -9.92 -1.78
CA ARG A 154 8.59 -10.15 -1.63
C ARG A 154 9.41 -8.86 -1.56
N ASN A 155 9.09 -7.85 -2.38
CA ASN A 155 9.94 -6.68 -2.55
C ASN A 155 9.43 -5.44 -1.81
N PHE A 156 8.12 -5.33 -1.60
CA PHE A 156 7.53 -4.16 -0.94
C PHE A 156 7.10 -4.48 0.51
N ASP A 157 6.64 -5.68 0.76
CA ASP A 157 6.25 -6.11 2.10
C ASP A 157 7.38 -6.89 2.82
N ASP A 158 8.48 -7.25 2.10
CA ASP A 158 9.66 -7.96 2.59
C ASP A 158 9.33 -9.29 3.29
N LEU A 159 8.33 -9.97 2.75
CA LEU A 159 7.93 -11.26 3.30
C LEU A 159 8.84 -12.38 2.79
N SER A 160 9.07 -13.35 3.64
CA SER A 160 9.77 -14.58 3.28
C SER A 160 8.98 -15.38 2.25
N ASN A 161 9.67 -16.30 1.55
CA ASN A 161 9.01 -17.17 0.58
C ASN A 161 7.89 -18.03 1.21
N ALA A 162 8.10 -18.48 2.45
CA ALA A 162 7.11 -19.28 3.18
C ALA A 162 5.87 -18.44 3.52
N GLU A 163 6.05 -17.19 3.98
CA GLU A 163 4.95 -16.27 4.26
C GLU A 163 4.16 -15.91 3.00
N CYS A 164 4.85 -15.73 1.87
CA CYS A 164 4.19 -15.49 0.59
C CYS A 164 3.37 -16.70 0.13
N ALA A 165 3.92 -17.91 0.28
CA ALA A 165 3.23 -19.14 -0.07
C ALA A 165 1.96 -19.33 0.76
N ASP A 166 2.06 -19.08 2.06
CA ASP A 166 0.93 -19.13 3.00
C ASP A 166 -0.19 -18.13 2.61
N ILE A 167 0.16 -16.87 2.36
CA ILE A 167 -0.81 -15.84 1.95
C ILE A 167 -1.48 -16.18 0.61
N LEU A 168 -0.72 -16.72 -0.34
CA LEU A 168 -1.21 -17.05 -1.69
C LEU A 168 -1.87 -18.43 -1.76
N GLY A 169 -1.85 -19.23 -0.69
CA GLY A 169 -2.39 -20.56 -0.65
C GLY A 169 -1.70 -21.53 -1.61
N ILE A 170 -0.37 -21.42 -1.79
CA ILE A 170 0.42 -22.23 -2.72
C ILE A 170 1.62 -22.88 -2.01
N ASP A 171 2.20 -23.90 -2.62
CA ASP A 171 3.42 -24.53 -2.11
C ASP A 171 4.62 -23.56 -2.17
N PRO A 172 5.54 -23.57 -1.18
CA PRO A 172 6.72 -22.69 -1.16
C PRO A 172 7.62 -22.81 -2.40
N LYS A 173 7.74 -24.00 -2.98
CA LYS A 173 8.49 -24.20 -4.23
C LYS A 173 7.77 -23.52 -5.41
N ALA A 174 6.45 -23.63 -5.47
CA ALA A 174 5.64 -22.93 -6.48
C ALA A 174 5.75 -21.41 -6.33
N ALA A 175 5.74 -20.87 -5.10
CA ALA A 175 5.96 -19.47 -4.81
C ALA A 175 7.32 -18.99 -5.34
N SER A 176 8.40 -19.73 -5.06
CA SER A 176 9.74 -19.40 -5.54
C SER A 176 9.82 -19.36 -7.07
N ILE A 177 9.28 -20.36 -7.75
CA ILE A 177 9.25 -20.43 -9.22
C ILE A 177 8.43 -19.27 -9.79
N ARG A 178 7.25 -18.99 -9.22
CA ARG A 178 6.39 -17.87 -9.63
C ARG A 178 7.11 -16.54 -9.49
N TYR A 179 7.78 -16.31 -8.37
CA TYR A 179 8.54 -15.09 -8.13
C TYR A 179 9.61 -14.84 -9.20
N VAL A 180 10.44 -15.86 -9.50
CA VAL A 180 11.47 -15.74 -10.54
C VAL A 180 10.86 -15.42 -11.92
N ARG A 181 9.79 -16.11 -12.29
CA ARG A 181 9.09 -15.87 -13.56
C ARG A 181 8.44 -14.48 -13.61
N ALA A 182 7.86 -14.03 -12.49
CA ALA A 182 7.29 -12.70 -12.37
C ALA A 182 8.34 -11.60 -12.56
N LEU A 183 9.52 -11.75 -11.94
CA LEU A 183 10.64 -10.82 -12.14
C LEU A 183 11.14 -10.79 -13.60
N GLN A 184 11.21 -11.94 -14.27
CA GLN A 184 11.60 -12.01 -15.68
C GLN A 184 10.58 -11.25 -16.57
N ARG A 185 9.27 -11.43 -16.32
CA ARG A 185 8.21 -10.72 -17.03
C ARG A 185 8.25 -9.22 -16.74
N LEU A 186 8.42 -8.84 -15.49
CA LEU A 186 8.56 -7.43 -15.08
C LEU A 186 9.74 -6.77 -15.77
N ARG A 187 10.89 -7.45 -15.82
CA ARG A 187 12.08 -6.96 -16.53
C ARG A 187 11.80 -6.74 -18.02
N ALA A 188 11.14 -7.68 -18.68
CA ALA A 188 10.78 -7.56 -20.10
C ALA A 188 9.90 -6.31 -20.33
N ARG A 189 8.89 -6.09 -19.48
CA ARG A 189 8.03 -4.89 -19.57
C ARG A 189 8.79 -3.59 -19.33
N LEU A 190 9.68 -3.58 -18.35
CA LEU A 190 10.50 -2.38 -18.08
C LEU A 190 11.40 -2.01 -19.24
N VAL A 191 11.99 -3.00 -19.93
CA VAL A 191 12.79 -2.77 -21.14
C VAL A 191 11.92 -2.17 -22.26
N GLU A 192 10.76 -2.75 -22.54
CA GLU A 192 9.82 -2.20 -23.54
C GLU A 192 9.50 -0.72 -23.26
N TYR A 193 9.18 -0.36 -22.01
CA TYR A 193 8.85 1.02 -21.64
C TYR A 193 10.03 1.99 -21.70
N THR A 194 11.24 1.53 -21.43
CA THR A 194 12.44 2.39 -21.53
C THR A 194 12.89 2.60 -22.96
N GLU A 195 12.73 1.63 -23.85
CA GLU A 195 13.02 1.77 -25.29
C GLU A 195 12.04 2.69 -26.01
N PHE A 196 10.77 2.76 -25.55
CA PHE A 196 9.75 3.66 -26.13
C PHE A 196 9.94 5.14 -25.75
N GLN A 197 10.73 5.45 -24.73
CA GLN A 197 10.97 6.81 -24.23
C GLN A 197 12.34 7.37 -24.62
N ALA A 198 13.18 6.61 -25.30
CA ALA A 198 14.48 7.02 -25.81
C ALA A 198 14.37 7.50 -27.27
#